data_10d759fc75e4f594b7ede71c94e3e455
#
_entry.id   10d759fc75e4f594b7ede71c94e3e455
#
_cell.length_a   1.000
_cell.length_b   1.000
_cell.length_c   1.000
_cell.angle_alpha   90.00
_cell.angle_beta   90.00
_cell.angle_gamma   90.00
#
_symmetry.space_group_name_H-M   'P 1'
#
loop_
_entity.id
_entity.type
_entity.pdbx_description
1 polymer ?
#
loop_
_entity_poly.entity_id
_entity_poly.type
_entity_poly.pdbx_seq_one_letter_code
_entity_poly.pdbx_strand_id
1 'polypeptide(L)'
;TYSALDGLGRCGTAYACVGEELMPAGERESISSVKPSGWINVEYGGQYLYNRCHLIGFQLTGENANERNLITGTRYMNVEGMLPFENLVADYVKETSNHVLYRVTPLYEGDNLVASGVLMEAGSVEDEREGICFNVYVYNVQPGIGIDYATGASWAEGEQGEIQSSPTPAGTAYVLNTNTKKFHLPTCASVEDMKPENRTDYTGSREALLDEGYSPCGQCK
;
A
#
# COMPACT_ATOMS: atom_id res chain seq x y z
N THR A 1 -16.57 -11.43 9.71
CA THR A 1 -16.08 -12.39 8.70
C THR A 1 -14.75 -11.92 8.17
N TYR A 2 -13.78 -12.86 8.09
CA TYR A 2 -12.43 -12.60 7.58
C TYR A 2 -12.13 -13.59 6.46
N SER A 3 -11.66 -13.09 5.31
CA SER A 3 -11.23 -13.95 4.21
C SER A 3 -10.09 -14.87 4.62
N ALA A 4 -9.98 -16.05 4.02
CA ALA A 4 -8.79 -16.88 4.18
C ALA A 4 -7.55 -16.13 3.67
N LEU A 5 -6.39 -16.45 4.26
CA LEU A 5 -5.12 -15.99 3.71
C LEU A 5 -4.92 -16.58 2.31
N ASP A 6 -4.31 -15.83 1.42
CA ASP A 6 -3.94 -16.30 0.09
C ASP A 6 -2.69 -17.19 0.10
N GLY A 7 -2.25 -17.63 -1.07
CA GLY A 7 -1.06 -18.50 -1.23
C GLY A 7 0.26 -17.86 -0.78
N LEU A 8 0.31 -16.54 -0.59
CA LEU A 8 1.45 -15.78 -0.06
C LEU A 8 1.30 -15.43 1.43
N GLY A 9 0.23 -15.91 2.09
CA GLY A 9 -0.07 -15.61 3.49
C GLY A 9 -0.61 -14.20 3.72
N ARG A 10 -1.13 -13.53 2.68
CA ARG A 10 -1.68 -12.18 2.75
C ARG A 10 -3.16 -12.20 3.15
N CYS A 11 -3.58 -11.23 3.94
CA CYS A 11 -4.99 -11.05 4.28
C CYS A 11 -5.81 -10.64 3.05
N GLY A 12 -7.03 -11.16 2.96
CA GLY A 12 -8.06 -10.64 2.09
C GLY A 12 -9.01 -9.69 2.81
N THR A 13 -10.19 -9.48 2.26
CA THR A 13 -11.20 -8.58 2.81
C THR A 13 -11.68 -9.04 4.19
N ALA A 14 -11.76 -8.10 5.12
CA ALA A 14 -12.45 -8.23 6.40
C ALA A 14 -13.78 -7.46 6.35
N TYR A 15 -14.83 -8.04 6.94
CA TYR A 15 -16.18 -7.48 6.91
C TYR A 15 -16.94 -7.78 8.19
N ALA A 16 -17.60 -6.77 8.75
CA ALA A 16 -18.47 -6.88 9.92
C ALA A 16 -19.71 -6.00 9.81
N CYS A 17 -20.79 -6.41 10.45
CA CYS A 17 -21.88 -5.54 10.85
C CYS A 17 -21.59 -5.16 12.30
N VAL A 18 -21.04 -3.98 12.51
CA VAL A 18 -20.57 -3.51 13.82
C VAL A 18 -21.76 -2.95 14.59
N GLY A 19 -22.05 -3.52 15.74
CA GLY A 19 -23.00 -3.07 16.73
C GLY A 19 -22.39 -3.20 18.12
N GLU A 20 -23.07 -2.71 19.16
CA GLU A 20 -22.58 -2.77 20.55
C GLU A 20 -22.24 -4.19 20.99
N GLU A 21 -22.96 -5.19 20.50
CA GLU A 21 -22.78 -6.61 20.81
C GLU A 21 -21.46 -7.21 20.30
N LEU A 22 -20.82 -6.57 19.29
CA LEU A 22 -19.50 -6.98 18.79
C LEU A 22 -18.36 -6.22 19.44
N MET A 23 -18.63 -5.08 20.07
CA MET A 23 -17.61 -4.29 20.74
C MET A 23 -16.98 -5.05 21.91
N PRO A 24 -15.69 -4.81 22.21
CA PRO A 24 -15.02 -5.56 23.26
C PRO A 24 -15.63 -5.30 24.64
N ALA A 25 -15.95 -6.38 25.36
CA ALA A 25 -16.32 -6.34 26.78
C ALA A 25 -15.12 -6.57 27.70
N GLY A 26 -13.96 -6.97 27.15
CA GLY A 26 -12.73 -7.31 27.86
C GLY A 26 -11.55 -6.47 27.48
N GLU A 27 -10.41 -6.72 28.14
CA GLU A 27 -9.15 -6.04 27.84
C GLU A 27 -8.51 -6.56 26.55
N ARG A 28 -7.73 -5.68 25.90
CA ARG A 28 -6.96 -6.01 24.72
C ARG A 28 -5.80 -6.95 25.08
N GLU A 29 -5.72 -8.08 24.41
CA GLU A 29 -4.63 -9.03 24.55
C GLU A 29 -3.46 -8.75 23.61
N SER A 30 -2.31 -9.43 23.88
CA SER A 30 -1.13 -9.30 23.02
C SER A 30 -1.36 -9.96 21.67
N ILE A 31 -0.98 -9.24 20.61
CA ILE A 31 -1.02 -9.73 19.23
C ILE A 31 0.39 -10.01 18.68
N SER A 32 1.41 -10.04 19.53
CA SER A 32 2.83 -10.17 19.15
C SER A 32 3.18 -11.50 18.49
N SER A 33 2.38 -12.56 18.74
CA SER A 33 2.56 -13.88 18.13
C SER A 33 2.30 -13.92 16.62
N VAL A 34 1.46 -13.01 16.10
CA VAL A 34 1.14 -12.95 14.68
C VAL A 34 2.23 -12.20 13.92
N LYS A 35 2.69 -12.78 12.82
CA LYS A 35 3.61 -12.16 11.86
C LYS A 35 2.93 -12.10 10.52
N PRO A 36 2.31 -10.97 10.17
CA PRO A 36 1.68 -10.82 8.85
C PRO A 36 2.69 -10.92 7.70
N SER A 37 2.22 -11.11 6.48
CA SER A 37 3.09 -11.13 5.29
C SER A 37 3.97 -9.86 5.23
N GLY A 38 5.23 -10.00 4.84
CA GLY A 38 6.20 -8.90 4.76
C GLY A 38 6.59 -8.27 6.11
N TRP A 39 6.34 -8.96 7.26
CA TRP A 39 6.65 -8.43 8.59
C TRP A 39 8.16 -8.34 8.84
N ILE A 40 8.66 -7.13 9.05
CA ILE A 40 10.02 -6.84 9.50
C ILE A 40 9.95 -5.97 10.75
N ASN A 41 10.74 -6.33 11.78
CA ASN A 41 10.82 -5.53 12.99
C ASN A 41 11.93 -4.48 12.82
N VAL A 42 11.55 -3.26 12.48
CA VAL A 42 12.47 -2.14 12.21
C VAL A 42 12.01 -0.87 12.91
N GLU A 43 12.97 -0.08 13.36
CA GLU A 43 12.74 1.20 14.06
C GLU A 43 13.40 2.35 13.33
N TYR A 44 12.72 3.50 13.33
CA TYR A 44 13.26 4.79 12.90
C TYR A 44 12.95 5.84 13.94
N GLY A 45 13.98 6.60 14.35
CA GLY A 45 13.81 7.64 15.37
C GLY A 45 13.31 7.12 16.73
N GLY A 46 13.62 5.84 17.08
CA GLY A 46 13.18 5.22 18.33
C GLY A 46 11.73 4.74 18.34
N GLN A 47 11.08 4.65 17.16
CA GLN A 47 9.72 4.12 17.00
C GLN A 47 9.69 3.00 15.97
N TYR A 48 8.91 1.95 16.24
CA TYR A 48 8.66 0.91 15.25
C TYR A 48 7.93 1.46 14.04
N LEU A 49 8.47 1.16 12.85
CA LEU A 49 7.84 1.53 11.57
C LEU A 49 6.51 0.80 11.39
N TYR A 50 6.55 -0.53 11.56
CA TYR A 50 5.39 -1.37 11.32
C TYR A 50 4.64 -1.69 12.61
N ASN A 51 3.33 -1.63 12.50
CA ASN A 51 2.38 -2.17 13.44
C ASN A 51 1.74 -3.43 12.85
N ARG A 52 1.32 -4.35 13.70
CA ARG A 52 0.33 -5.36 13.34
C ARG A 52 -0.99 -4.65 13.26
N CYS A 53 -1.31 -4.17 12.06
CA CYS A 53 -2.45 -3.31 11.81
C CYS A 53 -3.69 -4.17 11.66
N HIS A 54 -4.70 -3.98 12.52
CA HIS A 54 -5.98 -4.61 12.33
C HIS A 54 -6.67 -4.04 11.09
N LEU A 55 -7.27 -4.88 10.26
CA LEU A 55 -8.19 -4.45 9.21
C LEU A 55 -9.48 -3.91 9.83
N ILE A 56 -10.04 -4.64 10.79
CA ILE A 56 -11.13 -4.15 11.65
C ILE A 56 -10.59 -4.02 13.06
N GLY A 57 -10.54 -2.80 13.58
CA GLY A 57 -9.93 -2.47 14.86
C GLY A 57 -10.55 -3.23 16.03
N PHE A 58 -9.73 -3.52 17.06
CA PHE A 58 -10.17 -4.19 18.28
C PHE A 58 -11.39 -3.51 18.91
N GLN A 59 -11.44 -2.18 18.90
CA GLN A 59 -12.55 -1.42 19.46
C GLN A 59 -13.91 -1.67 18.79
N LEU A 60 -13.92 -2.24 17.57
CA LEU A 60 -15.14 -2.50 16.81
C LEU A 60 -15.65 -3.93 16.94
N THR A 61 -14.76 -4.92 17.12
CA THR A 61 -15.13 -6.34 17.08
C THR A 61 -14.50 -7.19 18.18
N GLY A 62 -13.68 -6.61 19.05
CA GLY A 62 -13.01 -7.35 20.13
C GLY A 62 -11.97 -8.41 19.66
N GLU A 63 -11.66 -8.44 18.36
CA GLU A 63 -10.70 -9.41 17.80
C GLU A 63 -9.26 -9.05 18.18
N ASN A 64 -8.53 -9.99 18.76
CA ASN A 64 -7.13 -9.84 19.15
C ASN A 64 -6.17 -10.40 18.10
N ALA A 65 -5.59 -11.57 18.35
CA ALA A 65 -4.54 -12.20 17.55
C ALA A 65 -5.08 -13.03 16.39
N ASN A 66 -6.00 -12.49 15.62
CA ASN A 66 -6.52 -13.13 14.41
C ASN A 66 -5.62 -12.83 13.22
N GLU A 67 -4.91 -13.84 12.71
CA GLU A 67 -3.98 -13.71 11.57
C GLU A 67 -4.66 -13.19 10.28
N ARG A 68 -5.98 -13.42 10.13
CA ARG A 68 -6.76 -12.99 8.96
C ARG A 68 -7.24 -11.54 9.06
N ASN A 69 -6.99 -10.90 10.21
CA ASN A 69 -7.34 -9.51 10.49
C ASN A 69 -6.12 -8.61 10.71
N LEU A 70 -4.91 -9.13 10.56
CA LEU A 70 -3.68 -8.41 10.85
C LEU A 70 -2.79 -8.33 9.62
N ILE A 71 -2.43 -7.11 9.22
CA ILE A 71 -1.50 -6.84 8.13
C ILE A 71 -0.25 -6.10 8.63
N THR A 72 0.82 -6.13 7.85
CA THR A 72 1.98 -5.27 8.03
C THR A 72 1.63 -3.86 7.58
N GLY A 73 1.29 -3.00 8.52
CA GLY A 73 0.94 -1.61 8.27
C GLY A 73 1.90 -0.65 8.95
N THR A 74 2.17 0.49 8.33
CA THR A 74 2.97 1.53 8.98
C THR A 74 2.23 2.11 10.19
N ARG A 75 2.99 2.63 11.15
CA ARG A 75 2.40 3.35 12.27
C ARG A 75 1.56 4.54 11.79
N TYR A 76 2.02 5.25 10.76
CA TYR A 76 1.32 6.39 10.20
C TYR A 76 -0.04 5.98 9.59
N MET A 77 -0.05 4.93 8.74
CA MET A 77 -1.30 4.40 8.22
C MET A 77 -2.27 4.01 9.34
N ASN A 78 -1.77 3.30 10.35
CA ASN A 78 -2.60 2.79 11.45
C ASN A 78 -3.22 3.92 12.30
N VAL A 79 -2.40 4.92 12.67
CA VAL A 79 -2.80 5.95 13.67
C VAL A 79 -3.41 7.18 13.02
N GLU A 80 -2.78 7.67 11.94
CA GLU A 80 -3.22 8.90 11.26
C GLU A 80 -4.21 8.61 10.13
N GLY A 81 -4.11 7.42 9.54
CA GLY A 81 -4.94 7.02 8.40
C GLY A 81 -6.22 6.30 8.79
N MET A 82 -6.13 5.14 9.47
CA MET A 82 -7.27 4.27 9.72
C MET A 82 -8.04 4.65 10.99
N LEU A 83 -7.33 4.92 12.09
CA LEU A 83 -7.93 5.16 13.41
C LEU A 83 -9.02 6.26 13.42
N PRO A 84 -8.91 7.39 12.70
CA PRO A 84 -9.99 8.39 12.67
C PRO A 84 -11.32 7.82 12.14
N PHE A 85 -11.28 6.97 11.12
CA PHE A 85 -12.48 6.33 10.55
C PHE A 85 -13.03 5.24 11.47
N GLU A 86 -12.15 4.48 12.13
CA GLU A 86 -12.57 3.49 13.14
C GLU A 86 -13.25 4.18 14.33
N ASN A 87 -12.72 5.32 14.80
CA ASN A 87 -13.33 6.10 15.86
C ASN A 87 -14.70 6.63 15.43
N LEU A 88 -14.83 7.14 14.20
CA LEU A 88 -16.10 7.61 13.67
C LEU A 88 -17.18 6.51 13.73
N VAL A 89 -16.83 5.29 13.34
CA VAL A 89 -17.75 4.12 13.42
C VAL A 89 -18.06 3.77 14.87
N ALA A 90 -17.03 3.71 15.74
CA ALA A 90 -17.20 3.35 17.14
C ALA A 90 -18.08 4.35 17.90
N ASP A 91 -17.87 5.64 17.66
CA ASP A 91 -18.62 6.71 18.32
C ASP A 91 -20.08 6.69 17.86
N TYR A 92 -20.33 6.57 16.54
CA TYR A 92 -21.68 6.46 16.01
C TYR A 92 -22.45 5.27 16.63
N VAL A 93 -21.85 4.08 16.70
CA VAL A 93 -22.49 2.89 17.29
C VAL A 93 -22.83 3.14 18.76
N LYS A 94 -21.93 3.73 19.55
CA LYS A 94 -22.15 4.02 20.96
C LYS A 94 -23.21 5.09 21.21
N GLU A 95 -23.31 6.09 20.32
CA GLU A 95 -24.24 7.21 20.47
C GLU A 95 -25.66 6.84 20.05
N THR A 96 -25.80 5.94 19.06
CA THR A 96 -27.09 5.65 18.44
C THR A 96 -27.63 4.25 18.75
N SER A 97 -26.75 3.34 19.17
CA SER A 97 -27.00 1.87 19.24
C SER A 97 -27.40 1.26 17.87
N ASN A 98 -27.14 1.97 16.77
CA ASN A 98 -27.35 1.50 15.41
C ASN A 98 -26.14 0.70 14.93
N HIS A 99 -26.34 -0.07 13.87
CA HIS A 99 -25.29 -0.89 13.26
C HIS A 99 -24.60 -0.17 12.09
N VAL A 100 -23.34 -0.53 11.88
CA VAL A 100 -22.56 -0.08 10.71
C VAL A 100 -22.04 -1.28 9.95
N LEU A 101 -22.39 -1.40 8.67
CA LEU A 101 -21.70 -2.30 7.76
C LEU A 101 -20.32 -1.74 7.48
N TYR A 102 -19.28 -2.46 7.90
CA TYR A 102 -17.88 -2.03 7.79
C TYR A 102 -17.06 -3.06 7.05
N ARG A 103 -16.35 -2.63 6.01
CA ARG A 103 -15.51 -3.49 5.18
C ARG A 103 -14.15 -2.85 4.99
N VAL A 104 -13.10 -3.64 5.14
CA VAL A 104 -11.73 -3.22 4.86
C VAL A 104 -11.07 -4.23 3.94
N THR A 105 -10.55 -3.75 2.82
CA THR A 105 -9.89 -4.55 1.81
C THR A 105 -8.46 -4.09 1.64
N PRO A 106 -7.45 -4.90 2.03
CA PRO A 106 -6.05 -4.59 1.75
C PRO A 106 -5.77 -4.78 0.25
N LEU A 107 -5.04 -3.84 -0.34
CA LEU A 107 -4.71 -3.86 -1.77
C LEU A 107 -3.21 -4.14 -1.94
N TYR A 108 -2.90 -5.21 -2.67
CA TYR A 108 -1.54 -5.64 -2.99
C TYR A 108 -1.30 -5.52 -4.49
N GLU A 109 -0.11 -5.08 -4.89
CA GLU A 109 0.32 -5.08 -6.27
C GLU A 109 1.06 -6.38 -6.59
N GLY A 110 0.57 -7.16 -7.54
CA GLY A 110 1.17 -8.45 -7.92
C GLY A 110 1.43 -9.35 -6.70
N ASP A 111 2.68 -9.78 -6.55
CA ASP A 111 3.11 -10.68 -5.49
C ASP A 111 3.68 -9.95 -4.25
N ASN A 112 3.48 -8.65 -4.13
CA ASN A 112 3.93 -7.87 -2.99
C ASN A 112 3.40 -8.44 -1.67
N LEU A 113 4.27 -8.57 -0.67
CA LEU A 113 3.92 -9.11 0.66
C LEU A 113 3.29 -8.07 1.57
N VAL A 114 3.53 -6.78 1.30
CA VAL A 114 2.97 -5.65 2.05
C VAL A 114 1.93 -4.94 1.18
N ALA A 115 0.75 -4.66 1.75
CA ALA A 115 -0.29 -3.93 1.04
C ALA A 115 0.15 -2.49 0.76
N SER A 116 -0.14 -1.95 -0.43
CA SER A 116 0.05 -0.54 -0.77
C SER A 116 -0.87 0.38 0.03
N GLY A 117 -1.95 -0.16 0.55
CA GLY A 117 -2.93 0.51 1.40
C GLY A 117 -4.15 -0.35 1.63
N VAL A 118 -5.15 0.23 2.25
CA VAL A 118 -6.44 -0.40 2.50
C VAL A 118 -7.58 0.47 1.99
N LEU A 119 -8.58 -0.17 1.39
CA LEU A 119 -9.86 0.45 1.09
C LEU A 119 -10.80 0.20 2.26
N MET A 120 -11.25 1.28 2.91
CA MET A 120 -12.17 1.25 4.03
C MET A 120 -13.53 1.77 3.57
N GLU A 121 -14.58 0.99 3.81
CA GLU A 121 -15.94 1.29 3.41
C GLU A 121 -16.88 1.09 4.58
N ALA A 122 -17.78 2.05 4.80
CA ALA A 122 -18.76 1.96 5.86
C ALA A 122 -20.10 2.56 5.45
N GLY A 123 -21.16 2.04 6.05
CA GLY A 123 -22.51 2.59 5.92
C GLY A 123 -23.37 2.17 7.09
N SER A 124 -24.00 3.14 7.77
CA SER A 124 -24.98 2.87 8.82
C SER A 124 -26.22 2.18 8.25
N VAL A 125 -26.82 1.31 9.06
CA VAL A 125 -27.88 0.39 8.58
C VAL A 125 -29.25 0.98 8.81
N GLU A 126 -29.61 1.31 10.04
CA GLU A 126 -30.98 1.66 10.44
C GLU A 126 -31.44 3.02 9.90
N ASP A 127 -30.51 3.91 9.61
CA ASP A 127 -30.75 5.24 9.04
C ASP A 127 -30.40 5.34 7.56
N GLU A 128 -30.26 4.20 6.86
CA GLU A 128 -30.02 4.14 5.42
C GLU A 128 -28.76 4.94 4.97
N ARG A 129 -27.71 4.96 5.81
CA ARG A 129 -26.41 5.63 5.61
C ARG A 129 -26.43 7.16 5.85
N GLU A 130 -27.43 7.70 6.53
CA GLU A 130 -27.45 9.14 6.86
C GLU A 130 -26.36 9.49 7.89
N GLY A 131 -26.09 8.64 8.88
CA GLY A 131 -25.10 8.88 9.92
C GLY A 131 -23.67 8.51 9.51
N ILE A 132 -23.47 7.34 8.90
CA ILE A 132 -22.16 6.87 8.41
C ILE A 132 -22.26 6.47 6.95
N CYS A 133 -21.47 7.15 6.10
CA CYS A 133 -21.30 6.77 4.70
C CYS A 133 -19.93 7.22 4.21
N PHE A 134 -18.97 6.28 4.08
CA PHE A 134 -17.68 6.60 3.48
C PHE A 134 -17.10 5.45 2.66
N ASN A 135 -16.23 5.81 1.73
CA ASN A 135 -15.40 4.93 0.92
C ASN A 135 -14.05 5.65 0.75
N VAL A 136 -13.03 5.23 1.47
CA VAL A 136 -11.74 5.89 1.52
C VAL A 136 -10.60 4.91 1.32
N TYR A 137 -9.58 5.34 0.59
CA TYR A 137 -8.32 4.61 0.46
C TYR A 137 -7.27 5.21 1.38
N VAL A 138 -6.71 4.40 2.26
CA VAL A 138 -5.66 4.79 3.19
C VAL A 138 -4.35 4.17 2.73
N TYR A 139 -3.38 5.02 2.39
CA TYR A 139 -2.07 4.59 1.92
C TYR A 139 -1.21 4.00 3.05
N ASN A 140 -0.52 2.90 2.76
CA ASN A 140 0.44 2.29 3.69
C ASN A 140 1.82 2.93 3.53
N VAL A 141 1.94 4.15 4.00
CA VAL A 141 3.15 4.98 3.92
C VAL A 141 3.59 5.46 5.29
N GLN A 142 4.85 5.87 5.40
CA GLN A 142 5.38 6.57 6.56
C GLN A 142 6.18 7.77 6.05
N PRO A 143 5.84 9.02 6.43
CA PRO A 143 6.61 10.20 6.01
C PRO A 143 8.10 10.05 6.29
N GLY A 144 8.94 10.34 5.29
CA GLY A 144 10.38 10.25 5.37
C GLY A 144 10.97 8.83 5.34
N ILE A 145 10.16 7.81 5.04
CA ILE A 145 10.59 6.41 4.94
C ILE A 145 10.14 5.81 3.62
N GLY A 146 11.10 5.30 2.84
CA GLY A 146 10.82 4.47 1.67
C GLY A 146 10.49 3.03 2.10
N ILE A 147 9.57 2.38 1.38
CA ILE A 147 9.11 1.01 1.66
C ILE A 147 9.20 0.19 0.38
N ASP A 148 9.85 -0.96 0.46
CA ASP A 148 9.75 -2.01 -0.54
C ASP A 148 8.55 -2.91 -0.20
N TYR A 149 7.46 -2.72 -0.90
CA TYR A 149 6.22 -3.48 -0.67
C TYR A 149 6.36 -4.96 -1.06
N ALA A 150 7.32 -5.31 -1.91
CA ALA A 150 7.55 -6.71 -2.26
C ALA A 150 8.04 -7.53 -1.07
N THR A 151 8.85 -6.94 -0.19
CA THR A 151 9.52 -7.65 0.90
C THR A 151 9.19 -7.13 2.29
N GLY A 152 8.78 -5.86 2.41
CA GLY A 152 8.64 -5.13 3.68
C GLY A 152 9.95 -4.45 4.11
N ALA A 153 11.03 -4.52 3.32
CA ALA A 153 12.24 -3.75 3.60
C ALA A 153 11.97 -2.24 3.54
N SER A 154 12.76 -1.45 4.26
CA SER A 154 12.53 -0.01 4.35
C SER A 154 13.84 0.74 4.58
N TRP A 155 13.85 2.04 4.25
CA TRP A 155 15.00 2.92 4.42
C TRP A 155 14.55 4.35 4.76
N ALA A 156 15.38 5.10 5.48
CA ALA A 156 15.12 6.53 5.70
C ALA A 156 15.38 7.33 4.41
N GLU A 157 14.44 8.20 4.03
CA GLU A 157 14.64 9.14 2.92
C GLU A 157 15.79 10.10 3.28
N GLY A 158 16.84 10.11 2.47
CA GLY A 158 18.07 10.87 2.70
C GLY A 158 19.28 10.03 3.13
N GLU A 159 19.09 8.80 3.59
CA GLU A 159 20.14 7.79 3.73
C GLU A 159 20.15 6.88 2.48
N GLN A 160 20.34 7.45 1.29
CA GLN A 160 20.69 6.65 0.12
C GLN A 160 22.16 6.20 0.24
N GLY A 161 22.39 5.28 1.16
CA GLY A 161 23.46 4.31 1.02
C GLY A 161 23.14 3.47 -0.20
N GLU A 162 24.14 3.23 -1.03
CA GLU A 162 24.09 2.46 -2.26
C GLU A 162 23.08 1.29 -2.15
N ILE A 163 21.95 1.43 -2.84
CA ILE A 163 21.03 0.32 -3.07
C ILE A 163 21.84 -0.72 -3.84
N GLN A 164 22.23 -1.80 -3.18
CA GLN A 164 22.52 -3.03 -3.91
C GLN A 164 21.22 -3.36 -4.63
N SER A 165 21.18 -3.00 -5.89
CA SER A 165 20.10 -3.29 -6.82
C SER A 165 19.78 -4.78 -6.75
N SER A 166 18.68 -5.13 -6.06
CA SER A 166 17.93 -6.33 -6.45
C SER A 166 17.65 -6.18 -7.95
N PRO A 167 17.74 -7.24 -8.77
CA PRO A 167 17.63 -7.08 -10.19
C PRO A 167 16.29 -6.42 -10.52
N THR A 168 16.37 -5.16 -10.90
CA THR A 168 15.30 -4.44 -11.60
C THR A 168 14.85 -5.38 -12.73
N PRO A 169 13.56 -5.60 -12.96
CA PRO A 169 13.13 -6.22 -14.19
C PRO A 169 13.83 -5.46 -15.31
N ALA A 170 14.60 -6.17 -16.10
CA ALA A 170 15.56 -5.63 -17.08
C ALA A 170 14.94 -4.40 -17.76
N GLY A 171 15.50 -3.22 -17.48
CA GLY A 171 14.96 -1.97 -18.00
C GLY A 171 14.82 -2.10 -19.51
N THR A 172 13.76 -1.58 -20.09
CA THR A 172 13.60 -1.59 -21.53
C THR A 172 14.78 -0.84 -22.16
N ALA A 173 15.43 -1.46 -23.12
CA ALA A 173 16.50 -0.82 -23.87
C ALA A 173 15.88 0.21 -24.83
N TYR A 174 16.45 1.40 -24.84
CA TYR A 174 16.10 2.50 -25.76
C TYR A 174 17.35 3.04 -26.45
N VAL A 175 17.16 3.62 -27.61
CA VAL A 175 18.15 4.42 -28.30
C VAL A 175 17.70 5.87 -28.27
N LEU A 176 18.51 6.73 -27.69
CA LEU A 176 18.20 8.16 -27.55
C LEU A 176 18.80 8.94 -28.69
N ASN A 177 18.02 9.85 -29.26
CA ASN A 177 18.53 10.92 -30.10
C ASN A 177 18.72 12.18 -29.26
N THR A 178 19.96 12.48 -28.92
CA THR A 178 20.30 13.60 -28.03
C THR A 178 20.04 14.97 -28.65
N ASN A 179 20.03 15.07 -30.00
CA ASN A 179 19.77 16.28 -30.73
C ASN A 179 18.27 16.62 -30.80
N THR A 180 17.42 15.60 -31.05
CA THR A 180 15.97 15.82 -31.21
C THR A 180 15.20 15.53 -29.90
N LYS A 181 15.88 15.09 -28.84
CA LYS A 181 15.29 14.68 -27.57
C LYS A 181 14.18 13.65 -27.75
N LYS A 182 14.43 12.65 -28.62
CA LYS A 182 13.52 11.53 -28.83
C LYS A 182 14.16 10.21 -28.42
N PHE A 183 13.34 9.33 -27.86
CA PHE A 183 13.75 7.95 -27.60
C PHE A 183 13.05 6.97 -28.55
N HIS A 184 13.75 5.89 -28.88
CA HIS A 184 13.35 4.86 -29.83
C HIS A 184 13.54 3.48 -29.21
N LEU A 185 12.73 2.52 -29.63
CA LEU A 185 13.07 1.10 -29.40
C LEU A 185 14.28 0.71 -30.26
N PRO A 186 15.15 -0.21 -29.81
CA PRO A 186 16.31 -0.63 -30.59
C PRO A 186 15.99 -1.16 -32.01
N THR A 187 14.78 -1.69 -32.18
CA THR A 187 14.26 -2.22 -33.46
C THR A 187 13.59 -1.16 -34.33
N CYS A 188 13.57 0.10 -33.92
CA CYS A 188 12.94 1.16 -34.69
C CYS A 188 13.77 1.52 -35.94
N ALA A 189 13.14 1.53 -37.10
CA ALA A 189 13.81 1.86 -38.36
C ALA A 189 14.53 3.23 -38.34
N SER A 190 14.00 4.20 -37.61
CA SER A 190 14.64 5.53 -37.45
C SER A 190 16.00 5.49 -36.73
N VAL A 191 16.36 4.38 -36.08
CA VAL A 191 17.67 4.23 -35.42
C VAL A 191 18.80 4.02 -36.43
N GLU A 192 18.52 3.35 -37.54
CA GLU A 192 19.50 3.11 -38.61
C GLU A 192 19.92 4.40 -39.31
N ASP A 193 18.98 5.34 -39.44
CA ASP A 193 19.20 6.65 -40.07
C ASP A 193 19.80 7.70 -39.12
N MET A 194 20.01 7.34 -37.86
CA MET A 194 20.48 8.28 -36.83
C MET A 194 22.00 8.47 -36.91
N LYS A 195 22.43 9.72 -36.93
CA LYS A 195 23.85 10.05 -36.93
C LYS A 195 24.52 9.53 -35.66
N PRO A 196 25.70 8.87 -35.74
CA PRO A 196 26.37 8.29 -34.59
C PRO A 196 26.62 9.26 -33.44
N GLU A 197 26.94 10.54 -33.74
CA GLU A 197 27.19 11.59 -32.75
C GLU A 197 25.94 12.00 -31.93
N ASN A 198 24.74 11.67 -32.41
CA ASN A 198 23.48 11.96 -31.74
C ASN A 198 22.84 10.74 -31.08
N ARG A 199 23.52 9.58 -31.14
CA ARG A 199 23.01 8.32 -30.66
C ARG A 199 23.60 7.96 -29.31
N THR A 200 22.74 7.60 -28.35
CA THR A 200 23.12 7.08 -27.03
C THR A 200 22.20 5.92 -26.68
N ASP A 201 22.79 4.77 -26.30
CA ASP A 201 22.02 3.66 -25.80
C ASP A 201 21.67 3.89 -24.33
N TYR A 202 20.44 3.58 -23.94
CA TYR A 202 19.90 3.76 -22.60
C TYR A 202 19.13 2.53 -22.19
N THR A 203 19.28 2.13 -20.93
CA THR A 203 18.48 1.05 -20.33
C THR A 203 17.86 1.57 -19.05
N GLY A 204 16.52 1.64 -19.01
CA GLY A 204 15.80 2.19 -17.87
C GLY A 204 14.31 2.32 -18.10
N SER A 205 13.64 3.13 -17.29
CA SER A 205 12.20 3.34 -17.40
C SER A 205 11.86 4.42 -18.44
N ARG A 206 10.69 4.28 -19.03
CA ARG A 206 10.14 5.29 -19.96
C ARG A 206 9.81 6.59 -19.24
N GLU A 207 9.35 6.50 -17.99
CA GLU A 207 9.04 7.66 -17.16
C GLU A 207 10.28 8.54 -16.93
N ALA A 208 11.43 7.93 -16.58
CA ALA A 208 12.67 8.65 -16.40
C ALA A 208 13.08 9.44 -17.65
N LEU A 209 12.89 8.87 -18.84
CA LEU A 209 13.17 9.57 -20.09
C LEU A 209 12.23 10.75 -20.34
N LEU A 210 10.95 10.64 -19.97
CA LEU A 210 9.99 11.73 -20.06
C LEU A 210 10.36 12.88 -19.10
N ASP A 211 10.79 12.54 -17.87
CA ASP A 211 11.23 13.50 -16.85
C ASP A 211 12.52 14.24 -17.28
N GLU A 212 13.42 13.57 -18.03
CA GLU A 212 14.61 14.16 -18.64
C GLU A 212 14.31 14.98 -19.91
N GLY A 213 13.03 15.13 -20.26
CA GLY A 213 12.57 15.92 -21.38
C GLY A 213 12.68 15.23 -22.74
N TYR A 214 12.84 13.89 -22.76
CA TYR A 214 12.72 13.11 -23.98
C TYR A 214 11.26 12.79 -24.28
N SER A 215 10.96 12.58 -25.56
CA SER A 215 9.64 12.15 -26.02
C SER A 215 9.74 10.91 -26.90
N PRO A 216 8.72 10.04 -26.94
CA PRO A 216 8.74 8.89 -27.84
C PRO A 216 8.76 9.35 -29.31
N CYS A 217 9.45 8.58 -30.15
CA CYS A 217 9.38 8.83 -31.59
C CYS A 217 7.96 8.45 -32.11
N GLY A 218 7.52 9.08 -33.19
CA GLY A 218 6.17 8.88 -33.73
C GLY A 218 5.88 7.44 -34.22
N GLN A 219 6.92 6.62 -34.42
CA GLN A 219 6.82 5.21 -34.86
C GLN A 219 6.90 4.21 -33.68
N CYS A 220 7.42 4.66 -32.52
CA CYS A 220 7.60 3.82 -31.32
C CYS A 220 6.54 4.14 -30.23
N LYS A 221 5.30 4.26 -30.61
CA LYS A 221 4.19 4.57 -29.68
C LYS A 221 3.86 3.41 -28.75
#